data_38fc175f930c8322d4728a8dbeea96a9
#
_entry.id   38fc175f930c8322d4728a8dbeea96a9
#
_cell.length_a   1.000
_cell.length_b   1.000
_cell.length_c   1.000
_cell.angle_alpha   90.00
_cell.angle_beta   90.00
_cell.angle_gamma   90.00
#
_symmetry.space_group_name_H-M   'P 1'
#
loop_
_entity.id
_entity.type
_entity.pdbx_description
1 polymer ?
#
loop_
_entity_poly.entity_id
_entity_poly.type
_entity_poly.pdbx_seq_one_letter_code
_entity_poly.pdbx_strand_id
1 'polypeptide(L)'
;PAVGNEPSVAMVFTQDSEVKYIRDSNKDIFDIYGSPYNDLFRIEGFKIDSISHVLGHLDNLCLKDSTLTQEQKDSITLKMNELIKEDSILNIQSIERNIDNLVGAYLLYINRHSLNKETFQKLFERLPKKFASSKHFDDVRK
;
A
#
# COMPACT_ATOMS: atom_id res chain seq x y z
N PRO A 1 26.05 -12.11 -17.05
CA PRO A 1 24.99 -11.15 -17.38
C PRO A 1 24.39 -10.66 -16.07
N ALA A 2 24.53 -9.35 -15.82
CA ALA A 2 23.84 -8.74 -14.70
C ALA A 2 22.36 -8.95 -14.92
N VAL A 3 21.72 -9.68 -14.03
CA VAL A 3 20.27 -9.68 -13.91
C VAL A 3 19.92 -8.26 -13.52
N GLY A 4 19.52 -7.44 -14.49
CA GLY A 4 19.01 -6.12 -14.22
C GLY A 4 17.86 -6.31 -13.24
N ASN A 5 17.87 -5.55 -12.15
CA ASN A 5 16.69 -5.37 -11.34
C ASN A 5 15.65 -4.73 -12.25
N GLU A 6 14.87 -5.56 -12.94
CA GLU A 6 13.64 -5.07 -13.53
C GLU A 6 12.81 -4.56 -12.36
N PRO A 7 12.41 -3.28 -12.36
CA PRO A 7 11.54 -2.78 -11.34
C PRO A 7 10.32 -3.70 -11.35
N SER A 8 10.02 -4.31 -10.22
CA SER A 8 8.82 -5.12 -10.05
C SER A 8 7.65 -4.25 -10.46
N VAL A 9 7.09 -4.50 -11.65
CA VAL A 9 5.85 -3.85 -12.08
C VAL A 9 4.82 -4.22 -11.03
N ALA A 10 4.53 -3.30 -10.17
CA ALA A 10 3.47 -3.48 -9.19
C ALA A 10 2.21 -3.86 -9.98
N MET A 11 1.61 -4.94 -9.59
CA MET A 11 0.48 -5.63 -10.19
C MET A 11 -0.37 -4.78 -11.13
N VAL A 12 -0.43 -5.19 -12.38
CA VAL A 12 -1.31 -4.61 -13.40
C VAL A 12 -2.68 -5.27 -13.24
N PHE A 13 -3.68 -4.48 -12.92
CA PHE A 13 -5.07 -4.93 -13.01
C PHE A 13 -5.46 -4.97 -14.49
N THR A 14 -5.40 -6.16 -15.08
CA THR A 14 -5.84 -6.35 -16.47
C THR A 14 -7.36 -6.48 -16.50
N GLN A 15 -8.01 -5.50 -17.08
CA GLN A 15 -9.35 -5.59 -17.60
C GLN A 15 -9.29 -5.39 -19.12
N ASP A 16 -10.38 -5.67 -19.83
CA ASP A 16 -10.55 -5.53 -21.28
C ASP A 16 -10.29 -4.10 -21.81
N SER A 17 -9.17 -3.54 -21.51
CA SER A 17 -8.75 -2.18 -21.87
C SER A 17 -7.32 -2.21 -22.38
N GLU A 18 -7.02 -1.38 -23.37
CA GLU A 18 -5.66 -1.15 -23.80
C GLU A 18 -4.83 -0.56 -22.66
N VAL A 19 -3.93 -1.36 -22.11
CA VAL A 19 -3.00 -0.92 -21.08
C VAL A 19 -1.76 -0.35 -21.78
N LYS A 20 -1.49 0.93 -21.61
CA LYS A 20 -0.30 1.58 -22.12
C LYS A 20 0.73 1.74 -21.02
N TYR A 21 1.94 1.27 -21.29
CA TYR A 21 3.10 1.47 -20.43
C TYR A 21 3.91 2.66 -20.93
N ILE A 22 4.18 3.61 -20.07
CA ILE A 22 5.17 4.67 -20.36
C ILE A 22 6.30 4.50 -19.35
N ARG A 23 7.50 4.21 -19.87
CA ARG A 23 8.72 4.18 -19.09
C ARG A 23 9.36 5.56 -19.13
N ASP A 24 9.44 6.24 -18.00
CA ASP A 24 10.34 7.39 -17.85
C ASP A 24 11.72 6.87 -17.40
N SER A 25 12.63 6.74 -18.37
CA SER A 25 13.99 6.24 -18.14
C SER A 25 14.83 7.12 -17.19
N ASN A 26 14.38 8.33 -16.90
CA ASN A 26 15.09 9.25 -16.01
C ASN A 26 14.64 9.16 -14.55
N LYS A 27 13.51 8.49 -14.27
CA LYS A 27 12.90 8.44 -12.94
C LYS A 27 12.66 7.03 -12.41
N ASP A 28 13.00 5.99 -13.18
CA ASP A 28 12.63 4.58 -12.89
C ASP A 28 11.13 4.39 -12.55
N ILE A 29 10.28 5.25 -13.08
CA ILE A 29 8.83 5.22 -12.86
C ILE A 29 8.17 4.61 -14.09
N PHE A 30 7.32 3.62 -13.85
CA PHE A 30 6.41 3.09 -14.87
C PHE A 30 5.02 3.68 -14.63
N ASP A 31 4.54 4.45 -15.59
CA ASP A 31 3.15 4.86 -15.60
C ASP A 31 2.32 3.89 -16.43
N ILE A 32 1.24 3.40 -15.84
CA ILE A 32 0.28 2.48 -16.47
C ILE A 32 -1.01 3.25 -16.67
N TYR A 33 -1.46 3.33 -17.92
CA TYR A 33 -2.69 4.02 -18.31
C TYR A 33 -3.70 3.06 -18.94
N GLY A 34 -4.96 3.44 -18.90
CA GLY A 34 -6.04 2.74 -19.60
C GLY A 34 -6.74 1.66 -18.80
N SER A 35 -6.36 1.46 -17.55
CA SER A 35 -7.08 0.58 -16.64
C SER A 35 -7.68 1.41 -15.47
N PRO A 36 -9.02 1.49 -15.37
CA PRO A 36 -9.68 2.23 -14.28
C PRO A 36 -9.25 1.74 -12.89
N TYR A 37 -8.94 0.46 -12.73
CA TYR A 37 -8.50 -0.08 -11.45
C TYR A 37 -7.05 0.29 -11.11
N ASN A 38 -6.15 0.39 -12.10
CA ASN A 38 -4.80 0.90 -11.85
C ASN A 38 -4.82 2.38 -11.46
N ASP A 39 -5.65 3.18 -12.13
CA ASP A 39 -5.82 4.60 -11.78
C ASP A 39 -6.37 4.75 -10.37
N LEU A 40 -7.38 3.97 -10.02
CA LEU A 40 -7.97 3.97 -8.69
C LEU A 40 -6.96 3.52 -7.62
N PHE A 41 -6.23 2.45 -7.88
CA PHE A 41 -5.18 1.96 -6.98
C PHE A 41 -4.08 3.00 -6.76
N ARG A 42 -3.66 3.69 -7.81
CA ARG A 42 -2.67 4.77 -7.73
C ARG A 42 -3.18 5.95 -6.89
N ILE A 43 -4.45 6.37 -7.08
CA ILE A 43 -5.06 7.45 -6.28
C ILE A 43 -5.10 7.08 -4.79
N GLU A 44 -5.49 5.85 -4.47
CA GLU A 44 -5.55 5.38 -3.09
C GLU A 44 -4.14 5.25 -2.48
N GLY A 45 -3.16 4.78 -3.26
CA GLY A 45 -1.77 4.62 -2.81
C GLY A 45 -1.05 5.95 -2.56
N PHE A 46 -1.38 7.00 -3.28
CA PHE A 46 -0.66 8.28 -3.22
C PHE A 46 -0.60 8.89 -1.81
N LYS A 47 -1.70 8.84 -1.06
CA LYS A 47 -1.76 9.36 0.31
C LYS A 47 -0.93 8.52 1.28
N ILE A 48 -0.99 7.21 1.13
CA ILE A 48 -0.27 6.23 1.93
C ILE A 48 1.22 6.35 1.67
N ASP A 49 1.63 6.46 0.41
CA ASP A 49 3.03 6.65 0.01
C ASP A 49 3.62 7.93 0.62
N SER A 50 2.85 9.01 0.70
CA SER A 50 3.29 10.26 1.31
C SER A 50 3.65 10.09 2.78
N ILE A 51 2.83 9.35 3.55
CA ILE A 51 3.10 9.03 4.96
C ILE A 51 4.33 8.13 5.08
N SER A 52 4.43 7.10 4.25
CA SER A 52 5.56 6.17 4.23
C SER A 52 6.88 6.89 3.95
N HIS A 53 6.89 7.87 3.05
CA HIS A 53 8.05 8.72 2.79
C HIS A 53 8.48 9.52 4.02
N VAL A 54 7.53 10.15 4.72
CA VAL A 54 7.81 10.93 5.94
C VAL A 54 8.33 10.01 7.04
N LEU A 55 7.71 8.84 7.25
CA LEU A 55 8.17 7.85 8.22
C LEU A 55 9.60 7.39 7.94
N GLY A 56 9.92 7.06 6.69
CA GLY A 56 11.27 6.66 6.29
C GLY A 56 12.30 7.77 6.53
N HIS A 57 11.94 9.04 6.32
CA HIS A 57 12.80 10.19 6.61
C HIS A 57 13.05 10.33 8.11
N LEU A 58 12.01 10.26 8.94
CA LEU A 58 12.11 10.38 10.40
C LEU A 58 12.93 9.25 11.01
N ASP A 59 12.73 8.03 10.53
CA ASP A 59 13.49 6.84 10.98
C ASP A 59 14.99 7.01 10.65
N ASN A 60 15.31 7.40 9.41
CA ASN A 60 16.69 7.69 9.02
C ASN A 60 17.33 8.80 9.86
N LEU A 61 16.56 9.85 10.21
CA LEU A 61 17.05 10.94 11.03
C LEU A 61 17.43 10.42 12.43
N CYS A 62 16.55 9.62 13.05
CA CYS A 62 16.83 9.02 14.37
C CYS A 62 18.05 8.09 14.36
N LEU A 63 18.25 7.32 13.28
CA LEU A 63 19.31 6.34 13.18
C LEU A 63 20.68 6.96 12.87
N LYS A 64 20.73 8.00 12.03
CA LYS A 64 21.97 8.52 11.45
C LYS A 64 22.48 9.78 12.13
N ASP A 65 21.59 10.57 12.74
CA ASP A 65 21.99 11.81 13.38
C ASP A 65 22.38 11.59 14.84
N SER A 66 23.67 11.45 15.07
CA SER A 66 24.25 11.29 16.41
C SER A 66 24.20 12.55 17.28
N THR A 67 23.81 13.69 16.70
CA THR A 67 23.72 15.00 17.42
C THR A 67 22.39 15.17 18.13
N LEU A 68 21.39 14.34 17.82
CA LEU A 68 20.07 14.43 18.45
C LEU A 68 20.13 14.08 19.93
N THR A 69 19.52 14.95 20.74
CA THR A 69 19.30 14.67 22.16
C THR A 69 18.25 13.58 22.35
N GLN A 70 18.18 12.98 23.54
CA GLN A 70 17.15 11.98 23.85
C GLN A 70 15.75 12.59 23.74
N GLU A 71 15.55 13.82 24.21
CA GLU A 71 14.25 14.51 24.12
C GLU A 71 13.82 14.71 22.65
N GLN A 72 14.75 15.04 21.76
CA GLN A 72 14.46 15.14 20.32
C GLN A 72 14.09 13.80 19.71
N LYS A 73 14.79 12.72 20.06
CA LYS A 73 14.45 11.35 19.62
C LYS A 73 13.07 10.92 20.10
N ASP A 74 12.73 11.22 21.35
CA ASP A 74 11.42 10.91 21.93
C ASP A 74 10.30 11.67 21.20
N SER A 75 10.53 12.94 20.88
CA SER A 75 9.59 13.76 20.09
C SER A 75 9.38 13.20 18.68
N ILE A 76 10.45 12.77 18.00
CA ILE A 76 10.36 12.13 16.68
C ILE A 76 9.58 10.81 16.77
N THR A 77 9.85 10.00 17.80
CA THR A 77 9.15 8.74 18.03
C THR A 77 7.64 8.94 18.23
N LEU A 78 7.24 9.96 18.98
CA LEU A 78 5.83 10.32 19.14
C LEU A 78 5.20 10.68 17.79
N LYS A 79 5.90 11.49 16.98
CA LYS A 79 5.40 11.86 15.64
C LYS A 79 5.28 10.66 14.71
N MET A 80 6.24 9.75 14.72
CA MET A 80 6.17 8.51 13.96
C MET A 80 4.96 7.67 14.38
N ASN A 81 4.68 7.53 15.67
CA ASN A 81 3.53 6.79 16.17
C ASN A 81 2.19 7.40 15.74
N GLU A 82 2.08 8.73 15.67
CA GLU A 82 0.91 9.42 15.12
C GLU A 82 0.71 9.10 13.64
N LEU A 83 1.79 9.19 12.85
CA LEU A 83 1.76 8.90 11.41
C LEU A 83 1.41 7.43 11.12
N ILE A 84 1.93 6.48 11.91
CA ILE A 84 1.58 5.06 11.79
C ILE A 84 0.08 4.83 12.03
N LYS A 85 -0.50 5.53 13.01
CA LYS A 85 -1.96 5.46 13.24
C LYS A 85 -2.75 6.06 12.08
N GLU A 86 -2.31 7.19 11.56
CA GLU A 86 -2.93 7.84 10.40
C GLU A 86 -2.86 6.94 9.16
N ASP A 87 -1.70 6.34 8.88
CA ASP A 87 -1.51 5.36 7.81
C ASP A 87 -2.49 4.18 7.92
N SER A 88 -2.61 3.61 9.11
CA SER A 88 -3.55 2.50 9.37
C SER A 88 -5.00 2.91 9.10
N ILE A 89 -5.41 4.10 9.51
CA ILE A 89 -6.76 4.62 9.26
C ILE A 89 -7.00 4.81 7.77
N LEU A 90 -6.05 5.41 7.05
CA LEU A 90 -6.15 5.64 5.60
C LEU A 90 -6.22 4.32 4.83
N ASN A 91 -5.43 3.32 5.21
CA ASN A 91 -5.48 1.99 4.61
C ASN A 91 -6.87 1.35 4.79
N ILE A 92 -7.43 1.37 6.00
CA ILE A 92 -8.78 0.84 6.27
C ILE A 92 -9.82 1.59 5.43
N GLN A 93 -9.77 2.91 5.41
CA GLN A 93 -10.71 3.74 4.64
C GLN A 93 -10.61 3.47 3.12
N SER A 94 -9.39 3.26 2.60
CA SER A 94 -9.18 2.90 1.19
C SER A 94 -9.78 1.55 0.85
N ILE A 95 -9.63 0.56 1.74
CA ILE A 95 -10.25 -0.77 1.59
C ILE A 95 -11.78 -0.63 1.62
N GLU A 96 -12.32 0.10 2.58
CA GLU A 96 -13.77 0.28 2.72
C GLU A 96 -14.42 0.98 1.53
N ARG A 97 -13.79 2.03 1.00
CA ARG A 97 -14.28 2.73 -0.20
C ARG A 97 -14.31 1.83 -1.44
N ASN A 98 -13.43 0.85 -1.49
CA ASN A 98 -13.24 -0.03 -2.64
C ASN A 98 -13.67 -1.46 -2.38
N ILE A 99 -14.44 -1.73 -1.32
CA ILE A 99 -14.74 -3.09 -0.85
C ILE A 99 -15.46 -3.94 -1.90
N ASP A 100 -16.22 -3.33 -2.79
CA ASP A 100 -17.02 -4.00 -3.81
C ASP A 100 -16.28 -4.24 -5.13
N ASN A 101 -15.03 -3.81 -5.24
CA ASN A 101 -14.24 -3.92 -6.46
C ASN A 101 -12.90 -4.63 -6.22
N LEU A 102 -12.19 -4.93 -7.32
CA LEU A 102 -10.93 -5.66 -7.29
C LEU A 102 -9.84 -4.92 -6.50
N VAL A 103 -9.85 -3.58 -6.50
CA VAL A 103 -8.86 -2.77 -5.77
C VAL A 103 -9.00 -2.98 -4.27
N GLY A 104 -10.23 -2.96 -3.74
CA GLY A 104 -10.48 -3.21 -2.32
C GLY A 104 -10.06 -4.62 -1.89
N ALA A 105 -10.37 -5.63 -2.70
CA ALA A 105 -9.93 -6.99 -2.43
C ALA A 105 -8.39 -7.10 -2.39
N TYR A 106 -7.71 -6.45 -3.31
CA TYR A 106 -6.25 -6.42 -3.36
C TYR A 106 -5.64 -5.65 -2.19
N LEU A 107 -6.18 -4.47 -1.88
CA LEU A 107 -5.74 -3.69 -0.73
C LEU A 107 -5.91 -4.47 0.58
N LEU A 108 -7.03 -5.18 0.75
CA LEU A 108 -7.24 -6.04 1.91
C LEU A 108 -6.21 -7.18 1.96
N TYR A 109 -5.90 -7.79 0.83
CA TYR A 109 -4.91 -8.86 0.75
C TYR A 109 -3.51 -8.38 1.14
N ILE A 110 -3.03 -7.27 0.58
CA ILE A 110 -1.68 -6.77 0.90
C ILE A 110 -1.55 -6.26 2.33
N ASN A 111 -2.64 -5.77 2.93
CA ASN A 111 -2.67 -5.28 4.30
C ASN A 111 -3.03 -6.35 5.34
N ARG A 112 -3.26 -7.60 4.96
CA ARG A 112 -3.78 -8.66 5.84
C ARG A 112 -2.95 -8.91 7.11
N HIS A 113 -1.64 -8.65 7.04
CA HIS A 113 -0.74 -8.85 8.18
C HIS A 113 -0.55 -7.59 9.06
N SER A 114 -0.91 -6.41 8.53
CA SER A 114 -0.85 -5.14 9.27
C SER A 114 -2.16 -4.81 9.97
N LEU A 115 -3.27 -5.36 9.52
CA LEU A 115 -4.58 -5.21 10.15
C LEU A 115 -4.70 -6.15 11.36
N ASN A 116 -5.37 -5.67 12.43
CA ASN A 116 -5.76 -6.59 13.48
C ASN A 116 -6.81 -7.60 12.98
N LYS A 117 -6.85 -8.76 13.63
CA LYS A 117 -7.68 -9.89 13.19
C LYS A 117 -9.16 -9.54 13.08
N GLU A 118 -9.69 -8.77 14.01
CA GLU A 118 -11.12 -8.40 14.03
C GLU A 118 -11.46 -7.47 12.85
N THR A 119 -10.64 -6.44 12.61
CA THR A 119 -10.82 -5.52 11.48
C THR A 119 -10.71 -6.26 10.15
N PHE A 120 -9.69 -7.12 10.02
CA PHE A 120 -9.53 -7.92 8.81
C PHE A 120 -10.77 -8.79 8.56
N GLN A 121 -11.26 -9.51 9.57
CA GLN A 121 -12.42 -10.38 9.45
C GLN A 121 -13.67 -9.62 9.01
N LYS A 122 -13.95 -8.47 9.64
CA LYS A 122 -15.08 -7.61 9.27
C LYS A 122 -15.03 -7.14 7.81
N LEU A 123 -13.84 -6.76 7.34
CA LEU A 123 -13.65 -6.33 5.96
C LEU A 123 -13.75 -7.51 4.98
N PHE A 124 -13.18 -8.65 5.33
CA PHE A 124 -13.21 -9.86 4.52
C PHE A 124 -14.65 -10.39 4.31
N GLU A 125 -15.48 -10.35 5.34
CA GLU A 125 -16.89 -10.75 5.27
C GLU A 125 -17.73 -9.85 4.33
N ARG A 126 -17.28 -8.61 4.14
CA ARG A 126 -17.93 -7.66 3.22
C ARG A 126 -17.50 -7.82 1.76
N LEU A 127 -16.42 -8.56 1.49
CA LEU A 127 -15.97 -8.78 0.12
C LEU A 127 -17.01 -9.55 -0.68
N PRO A 128 -17.23 -9.19 -1.98
CA PRO A 128 -17.97 -10.03 -2.91
C PRO A 128 -17.38 -11.45 -2.97
N LYS A 129 -18.23 -12.47 -2.99
CA LYS A 129 -17.81 -13.90 -2.99
C LYS A 129 -16.78 -14.23 -4.06
N LYS A 130 -16.90 -13.63 -5.24
CA LYS A 130 -15.94 -13.82 -6.36
C LYS A 130 -14.50 -13.42 -6.00
N PHE A 131 -14.31 -12.46 -5.10
CA PHE A 131 -12.99 -12.04 -4.62
C PHE A 131 -12.57 -12.83 -3.39
N ALA A 132 -13.47 -13.00 -2.43
CA ALA A 132 -13.21 -13.77 -1.21
C ALA A 132 -12.82 -15.23 -1.49
N SER A 133 -13.32 -15.83 -2.59
CA SER A 133 -12.98 -17.18 -3.03
C SER A 133 -11.70 -17.27 -3.86
N SER A 134 -10.99 -16.17 -4.09
CA SER A 134 -9.74 -16.18 -4.85
C SER A 134 -8.63 -16.92 -4.10
N LYS A 135 -7.65 -17.43 -4.86
CA LYS A 135 -6.47 -18.12 -4.30
C LYS A 135 -5.66 -17.27 -3.32
N HIS A 136 -5.73 -15.96 -3.44
CA HIS A 136 -5.03 -15.03 -2.56
C HIS A 136 -5.47 -15.13 -1.10
N PHE A 137 -6.70 -15.59 -0.85
CA PHE A 137 -7.25 -15.76 0.50
C PHE A 137 -7.34 -17.23 0.95
N ASP A 138 -6.63 -18.16 0.30
CA ASP A 138 -6.65 -19.59 0.68
C ASP A 138 -6.14 -19.83 2.11
N ASP A 139 -5.16 -19.06 2.53
CA ASP A 139 -4.59 -19.10 3.88
C ASP A 139 -5.55 -18.56 4.96
N VAL A 140 -6.48 -17.71 4.58
CA VAL A 140 -7.46 -17.11 5.49
C VAL A 140 -8.67 -18.02 5.71
N ARG A 141 -9.02 -18.82 4.70
CA ARG A 141 -10.18 -19.72 4.73
C ARG A 141 -9.93 -21.03 5.46
N LYS A 142 -8.70 -21.30 5.82
CA LYS A 142 -8.28 -22.47 6.62
C LYS A 142 -8.41 -22.20 8.11
#